data_ec89ebf6ddc2e3b9045714c3e434c7df
#
_entry.id   ec89ebf6ddc2e3b9045714c3e434c7df
#
_cell.length_a   1.000
_cell.length_b   1.000
_cell.length_c   1.000
_cell.angle_alpha   90.00
_cell.angle_beta   90.00
_cell.angle_gamma   90.00
#
_symmetry.space_group_name_H-M   'P 1'
#
loop_
_entity.id
_entity.type
_entity.pdbx_description
1 polymer ?
#
loop_
_entity_poly.entity_id
_entity_poly.type
_entity_poly.pdbx_seq_one_letter_code
_entity_poly.pdbx_strand_id
1 'polypeptide(L)'
;MSSHRSLVFAVALASLLQASGGTAAAQAAQSARDERCAHMRHELEAALSRWAGLPVDEEVRRWQAKAVQLCSTGRQAQGVRAYSMALGIVGQARAEK
;
A
#
# COMPACT_ATOMS: atom_id res chain seq x y z
N MET A 1 -34.04 1.17 -38.08
CA MET A 1 -32.63 1.64 -38.09
C MET A 1 -32.22 2.37 -36.81
N SER A 2 -33.09 3.20 -36.24
CA SER A 2 -32.76 3.87 -34.97
C SER A 2 -32.66 2.94 -33.77
N SER A 3 -33.34 1.79 -33.78
CA SER A 3 -33.31 0.83 -32.69
C SER A 3 -31.98 0.08 -32.58
N HIS A 4 -31.26 -0.11 -33.67
CA HIS A 4 -29.93 -0.75 -33.64
C HIS A 4 -28.85 0.11 -32.95
N ARG A 5 -28.90 1.42 -33.15
CA ARG A 5 -27.99 2.35 -32.51
C ARG A 5 -28.22 2.42 -31.00
N SER A 6 -29.50 2.41 -30.59
CA SER A 6 -29.84 2.42 -29.17
C SER A 6 -29.38 1.17 -28.43
N LEU A 7 -29.46 -0.01 -29.07
CA LEU A 7 -29.00 -1.27 -28.49
C LEU A 7 -27.49 -1.29 -28.31
N VAL A 8 -26.72 -0.78 -29.29
CA VAL A 8 -25.28 -0.70 -29.23
C VAL A 8 -24.82 0.22 -28.09
N PHE A 9 -25.52 1.34 -27.90
CA PHE A 9 -25.25 2.27 -26.80
C PHE A 9 -25.48 1.64 -25.43
N ALA A 10 -26.55 0.88 -25.27
CA ALA A 10 -26.88 0.23 -24.01
C ALA A 10 -25.83 -0.80 -23.61
N VAL A 11 -25.35 -1.57 -24.58
CA VAL A 11 -24.28 -2.57 -24.34
C VAL A 11 -22.97 -1.90 -23.94
N ALA A 12 -22.61 -0.80 -24.60
CA ALA A 12 -21.40 -0.06 -24.27
C ALA A 12 -21.42 0.52 -22.86
N LEU A 13 -22.58 1.05 -22.44
CA LEU A 13 -22.76 1.57 -21.08
C LEU A 13 -22.65 0.48 -20.02
N ALA A 14 -23.26 -0.69 -20.28
CA ALA A 14 -23.17 -1.83 -19.36
C ALA A 14 -21.72 -2.30 -19.19
N SER A 15 -20.94 -2.33 -20.27
CA SER A 15 -19.53 -2.72 -20.24
C SER A 15 -18.69 -1.73 -19.44
N LEU A 16 -18.94 -0.44 -19.57
CA LEU A 16 -18.24 0.60 -18.80
C LEU A 16 -18.53 0.49 -17.30
N LEU A 17 -19.77 0.24 -16.92
CA LEU A 17 -20.17 0.06 -15.53
C LEU A 17 -19.49 -1.16 -14.90
N GLN A 18 -19.38 -2.26 -15.63
CA GLN A 18 -18.69 -3.46 -15.17
C GLN A 18 -17.20 -3.24 -15.00
N ALA A 19 -16.56 -2.49 -15.89
CA ALA A 19 -15.12 -2.21 -15.85
C ALA A 19 -14.74 -1.27 -14.69
N SER A 20 -15.62 -0.36 -14.29
CA SER A 20 -15.32 0.66 -13.27
C SER A 20 -15.65 0.22 -11.84
N GLY A 21 -16.44 -0.84 -11.64
CA GLY A 21 -17.00 -1.19 -10.35
C GLY A 21 -16.13 -2.09 -9.48
N GLY A 22 -15.38 -3.00 -10.06
CA GLY A 22 -14.72 -4.07 -9.30
C GLY A 22 -15.75 -4.91 -8.52
N THR A 23 -15.32 -6.01 -7.92
CA THR A 23 -16.17 -6.80 -7.04
C THR A 23 -16.03 -6.31 -5.60
N ALA A 24 -17.05 -6.57 -4.77
CA ALA A 24 -16.98 -6.27 -3.34
C ALA A 24 -15.80 -6.98 -2.67
N ALA A 25 -15.52 -8.22 -3.09
CA ALA A 25 -14.38 -8.98 -2.58
C ALA A 25 -13.05 -8.32 -2.94
N ALA A 26 -12.89 -7.80 -4.19
CA ALA A 26 -11.68 -7.12 -4.62
C ALA A 26 -11.49 -5.81 -3.85
N GLN A 27 -12.55 -5.07 -3.60
CA GLN A 27 -12.51 -3.83 -2.82
C GLN A 27 -12.15 -4.09 -1.36
N ALA A 28 -12.71 -5.14 -0.75
CA ALA A 28 -12.38 -5.54 0.61
C ALA A 28 -10.91 -5.96 0.73
N ALA A 29 -10.39 -6.72 -0.24
CA ALA A 29 -8.99 -7.11 -0.27
C ALA A 29 -8.06 -5.89 -0.42
N GLN A 30 -8.43 -4.91 -1.22
CA GLN A 30 -7.69 -3.67 -1.38
C GLN A 30 -7.65 -2.88 -0.07
N SER A 31 -8.80 -2.72 0.60
CA SER A 31 -8.89 -2.05 1.90
C SER A 31 -8.02 -2.72 2.96
N ALA A 32 -8.01 -4.05 3.01
CA ALA A 32 -7.19 -4.81 3.94
C ALA A 32 -5.70 -4.55 3.71
N ARG A 33 -5.27 -4.48 2.45
CA ARG A 33 -3.88 -4.17 2.11
C ARG A 33 -3.50 -2.74 2.50
N ASP A 34 -4.39 -1.79 2.27
CA ASP A 34 -4.18 -0.39 2.63
C ASP A 34 -4.06 -0.23 4.15
N GLU A 35 -4.90 -0.93 4.91
CA GLU A 35 -4.84 -0.92 6.38
C GLU A 35 -3.53 -1.51 6.89
N ARG A 36 -3.05 -2.57 6.26
CA ARG A 36 -1.79 -3.20 6.64
C ARG A 36 -0.62 -2.25 6.39
N CYS A 37 -0.60 -1.56 5.26
CA CYS A 37 0.39 -0.52 4.98
C CYS A 37 0.36 0.60 6.02
N ALA A 38 -0.82 1.08 6.38
CA ALA A 38 -0.99 2.12 7.39
C ALA A 38 -0.50 1.65 8.76
N HIS A 39 -0.84 0.43 9.15
CA HIS A 39 -0.41 -0.17 10.41
C HIS A 39 1.12 -0.24 10.50
N MET A 40 1.77 -0.74 9.45
CA MET A 40 3.23 -0.86 9.41
C MET A 40 3.91 0.50 9.43
N ARG A 41 3.32 1.49 8.76
CA ARG A 41 3.83 2.86 8.79
C ARG A 41 3.80 3.42 10.22
N HIS A 42 2.71 3.23 10.93
CA HIS A 42 2.57 3.69 12.32
C HIS A 42 3.57 2.99 13.24
N GLU A 43 3.78 1.71 13.06
CA GLU A 43 4.78 0.97 13.85
C GLU A 43 6.18 1.52 13.62
N LEU A 44 6.54 1.79 12.37
CA LEU A 44 7.86 2.34 12.06
C LEU A 44 8.02 3.76 12.62
N GLU A 45 7.01 4.61 12.47
CA GLU A 45 7.04 5.96 13.02
C GLU A 45 7.21 5.95 14.53
N ALA A 46 6.51 5.06 15.23
CA ALA A 46 6.63 4.89 16.67
C ALA A 46 8.03 4.42 17.07
N ALA A 47 8.59 3.47 16.32
CA ALA A 47 9.94 2.97 16.56
C ALA A 47 10.99 4.07 16.36
N LEU A 48 10.86 4.86 15.30
CA LEU A 48 11.78 5.97 15.03
C LEU A 48 11.71 7.06 16.10
N SER A 49 10.52 7.34 16.64
CA SER A 49 10.36 8.28 17.75
C SER A 49 11.02 7.77 19.02
N ARG A 50 10.83 6.48 19.32
CA ARG A 50 11.36 5.86 20.54
C ARG A 50 12.88 5.72 20.51
N TRP A 51 13.43 5.40 19.35
CA TRP A 51 14.83 5.04 19.17
C TRP A 51 15.58 6.05 18.29
N ALA A 52 15.26 7.33 18.43
CA ALA A 52 15.89 8.41 17.67
C ALA A 52 17.42 8.42 17.92
N GLY A 53 18.17 8.83 16.91
CA GLY A 53 19.63 8.97 17.03
C GLY A 53 20.42 7.70 16.81
N LEU A 54 19.78 6.61 16.34
CA LEU A 54 20.53 5.41 15.98
C LEU A 54 21.38 5.65 14.72
N PRO A 55 22.57 5.01 14.61
CA PRO A 55 23.46 5.22 13.45
C PRO A 55 22.88 4.70 12.14
N VAL A 56 21.79 3.93 12.16
CA VAL A 56 21.13 3.35 10.99
C VAL A 56 19.98 4.19 10.45
N ASP A 57 19.75 5.38 10.99
CA ASP A 57 18.61 6.22 10.64
C ASP A 57 18.51 6.48 9.12
N GLU A 58 19.63 6.73 8.46
CA GLU A 58 19.63 7.00 7.03
C GLU A 58 19.18 5.77 6.22
N GLU A 59 19.66 4.60 6.58
CA GLU A 59 19.26 3.34 5.95
C GLU A 59 17.78 3.06 6.17
N VAL A 60 17.30 3.24 7.39
CA VAL A 60 15.88 3.06 7.73
C VAL A 60 15.02 4.00 6.91
N ARG A 61 15.43 5.25 6.74
CA ARG A 61 14.68 6.25 5.96
C ARG A 61 14.59 5.88 4.49
N ARG A 62 15.62 5.25 3.93
CA ARG A 62 15.56 4.75 2.55
C ARG A 62 14.54 3.65 2.39
N TRP A 63 14.48 2.71 3.34
CA TRP A 63 13.45 1.68 3.35
C TRP A 63 12.06 2.25 3.55
N GLN A 64 11.94 3.24 4.42
CA GLN A 64 10.67 3.93 4.66
C GLN A 64 10.16 4.60 3.37
N ALA A 65 11.02 5.33 2.67
CA ALA A 65 10.66 5.98 1.41
C ALA A 65 10.20 4.98 0.36
N LYS A 66 10.90 3.85 0.25
CA LYS A 66 10.55 2.76 -0.66
C LYS A 66 9.19 2.15 -0.28
N ALA A 67 8.94 1.93 0.99
CA ALA A 67 7.68 1.38 1.48
C ALA A 67 6.51 2.30 1.16
N VAL A 68 6.67 3.61 1.39
CA VAL A 68 5.64 4.62 1.07
C VAL A 68 5.32 4.57 -0.42
N GLN A 69 6.33 4.54 -1.27
CA GLN A 69 6.14 4.48 -2.72
C GLN A 69 5.40 3.21 -3.14
N LEU A 70 5.80 2.06 -2.63
CA LEU A 70 5.18 0.77 -2.96
C LEU A 70 3.73 0.73 -2.49
N CYS A 71 3.45 1.18 -1.27
CA CYS A 71 2.10 1.21 -0.73
C CYS A 71 1.18 2.14 -1.53
N SER A 72 1.70 3.28 -2.01
CA SER A 72 0.90 4.25 -2.74
C SER A 72 0.71 3.89 -4.22
N THR A 73 1.48 2.97 -4.76
CA THR A 73 1.40 2.58 -6.18
C THR A 73 0.75 1.22 -6.41
N GLY A 74 0.04 0.69 -5.42
CA GLY A 74 -0.68 -0.57 -5.55
C GLY A 74 0.16 -1.81 -5.27
N ARG A 75 1.39 -1.67 -4.81
CA ARG A 75 2.28 -2.76 -4.46
C ARG A 75 2.36 -2.94 -2.94
N GLN A 76 1.21 -3.02 -2.30
CA GLN A 76 1.10 -3.02 -0.85
C GLN A 76 1.84 -4.16 -0.17
N ALA A 77 1.78 -5.38 -0.71
CA ALA A 77 2.52 -6.51 -0.13
C ALA A 77 4.02 -6.26 -0.09
N GLN A 78 4.56 -5.65 -1.15
CA GLN A 78 5.97 -5.27 -1.19
C GLN A 78 6.27 -4.11 -0.24
N GLY A 79 5.33 -3.15 -0.12
CA GLY A 79 5.46 -2.04 0.81
C GLY A 79 5.52 -2.50 2.26
N VAL A 80 4.67 -3.45 2.63
CA VAL A 80 4.69 -4.06 3.97
C VAL A 80 6.03 -4.73 4.24
N ARG A 81 6.59 -5.46 3.27
CA ARG A 81 7.91 -6.06 3.40
C ARG A 81 9.01 -5.02 3.58
N ALA A 82 8.93 -3.91 2.87
CA ALA A 82 9.90 -2.82 3.01
C ALA A 82 9.83 -2.19 4.41
N TYR A 83 8.63 -1.99 4.96
CA TYR A 83 8.47 -1.55 6.34
C TYR A 83 9.05 -2.57 7.33
N SER A 84 8.84 -3.85 7.09
CA SER A 84 9.39 -4.92 7.94
C SER A 84 10.91 -4.90 7.93
N MET A 85 11.53 -4.63 6.78
CA MET A 85 12.98 -4.47 6.68
C MET A 85 13.46 -3.30 7.53
N ALA A 86 12.79 -2.16 7.45
CA ALA A 86 13.13 -0.98 8.24
C ALA A 86 13.03 -1.27 9.74
N LEU A 87 11.94 -1.90 10.17
CA LEU A 87 11.73 -2.27 11.56
C LEU A 87 12.80 -3.26 12.05
N GLY A 88 13.18 -4.22 11.21
CA GLY A 88 14.25 -5.17 11.54
C GLY A 88 15.59 -4.49 11.76
N ILE A 89 15.91 -3.50 10.94
CA ILE A 89 17.16 -2.73 11.07
C ILE A 89 17.17 -1.94 12.39
N VAL A 90 16.05 -1.29 12.74
CA VAL A 90 15.93 -0.58 14.02
C VAL A 90 16.07 -1.56 15.18
N GLY A 91 15.41 -2.72 15.09
CA GLY A 91 15.47 -3.74 16.14
C GLY A 91 16.87 -4.25 16.39
N GLN A 92 17.65 -4.50 15.34
CA GLN A 92 19.05 -4.92 15.46
C GLN A 92 19.93 -3.82 16.04
N ALA A 93 19.77 -2.59 15.55
CA ALA A 93 20.59 -1.47 16.01
C ALA A 93 20.39 -1.18 17.50
N ARG A 94 19.14 -1.24 17.97
CA ARG A 94 18.87 -1.01 19.40
C ARG A 94 19.37 -2.15 20.27
N ALA A 95 19.40 -3.38 19.77
CA ALA A 95 19.91 -4.54 20.52
C ALA A 95 21.41 -4.49 20.71
N GLU A 96 22.13 -3.84 19.80
CA GLU A 96 23.59 -3.67 19.87
C GLU A 96 24.00 -2.56 20.83
N LYS A 97 23.07 -1.76 21.31
CA LYS A 97 23.31 -0.74 22.31
C LYS A 97 23.26 -1.32 23.71
#